data_60eb01d34c23325e8a1fe710f925f51f
#
_entry.id   60eb01d34c23325e8a1fe710f925f51f
#
_cell.length_a   1.000
_cell.length_b   1.000
_cell.length_c   1.000
_cell.angle_alpha   90.00
_cell.angle_beta   90.00
_cell.angle_gamma   90.00
#
_symmetry.space_group_name_H-M   'P 1'
#
loop_
_entity.id
_entity.type
_entity.pdbx_description
1 polymer ?
#
loop_
_entity_poly.entity_id
_entity_poly.type
_entity_poly.pdbx_seq_one_letter_code
_entity_poly.pdbx_strand_id
1 'polypeptide(L)'
;HQFSDYKTTWTFKCRNEYVYFTEEMVEEIREQIKNFCKLRFTEEELEYLDNIKWIKGSYVDFLRLWQPRYEDFSITTDGDRGLSIETAGTWLNTSMYEIPTLAIVNEVYFRMAYDYESLLKSFKERLLEKKWMIESGGYKLGNYSEFGLRRRLSAEAQEYAIEELNSAKTKESVFVGTSNVYLAKKHKLTPVG
;
A
#
# COMPACT_ATOMS: atom_id res chain seq x y z
N HIS A 1 -14.89 19.13 2.01
CA HIS A 1 -14.71 19.21 0.55
C HIS A 1 -14.22 20.58 0.05
N GLN A 2 -13.57 21.38 0.91
CA GLN A 2 -13.16 22.75 0.60
C GLN A 2 -12.14 22.84 -0.57
N PHE A 3 -11.41 21.75 -0.83
CA PHE A 3 -10.32 21.70 -1.82
C PHE A 3 -10.48 20.60 -2.88
N SER A 4 -11.66 19.97 -2.97
CA SER A 4 -11.90 18.83 -3.88
C SER A 4 -11.57 19.13 -5.33
N ASP A 5 -11.81 20.36 -5.78
CA ASP A 5 -11.68 20.78 -7.17
C ASP A 5 -10.31 21.40 -7.51
N TYR A 6 -9.43 21.56 -6.51
CA TYR A 6 -8.10 22.06 -6.76
C TYR A 6 -7.30 21.08 -7.61
N LYS A 7 -6.75 21.58 -8.71
CA LYS A 7 -5.85 20.79 -9.55
C LYS A 7 -4.50 20.63 -8.86
N THR A 8 -4.00 19.42 -8.89
CA THR A 8 -2.71 19.07 -8.32
C THR A 8 -1.99 18.06 -9.19
N THR A 9 -0.68 18.01 -9.04
CA THR A 9 0.19 17.02 -9.66
C THR A 9 0.89 16.24 -8.55
N TRP A 10 0.92 14.94 -8.69
CA TRP A 10 1.73 14.04 -7.86
C TRP A 10 2.82 13.42 -8.73
N THR A 11 4.06 13.40 -8.22
CA THR A 11 5.20 12.86 -8.95
C THR A 11 5.90 11.80 -8.10
N PHE A 12 6.12 10.63 -8.66
CA PHE A 12 6.96 9.59 -8.06
C PHE A 12 8.42 10.05 -8.04
N LYS A 13 9.08 9.85 -6.90
CA LYS A 13 10.51 10.11 -6.76
C LYS A 13 11.20 8.96 -6.03
N CYS A 14 12.06 8.24 -6.74
CA CYS A 14 12.95 7.26 -6.13
C CYS A 14 14.09 7.99 -5.40
N ARG A 15 14.21 7.77 -4.09
CA ARG A 15 15.26 8.40 -3.25
C ARG A 15 16.47 7.50 -3.02
N ASN A 16 16.41 6.24 -3.47
CA ASN A 16 17.49 5.28 -3.28
C ASN A 16 18.42 5.32 -4.49
N GLU A 17 19.68 5.64 -4.26
CA GLU A 17 20.71 5.79 -5.30
C GLU A 17 21.08 4.47 -5.99
N TYR A 18 20.80 3.34 -5.35
CA TYR A 18 21.11 1.99 -5.87
C TYR A 18 19.96 1.33 -6.61
N VAL A 19 18.80 2.00 -6.70
CA VAL A 19 17.62 1.50 -7.42
C VAL A 19 17.62 2.04 -8.84
N TYR A 20 17.42 1.16 -9.81
CA TYR A 20 17.22 1.50 -11.21
C TYR A 20 16.10 0.64 -11.80
N PHE A 21 15.24 1.25 -12.60
CA PHE A 21 14.14 0.59 -13.28
C PHE A 21 14.50 0.35 -14.74
N THR A 22 14.43 -0.90 -15.19
CA THR A 22 14.59 -1.26 -16.60
C THR A 22 13.33 -0.94 -17.39
N GLU A 23 13.42 -0.91 -18.73
CA GLU A 23 12.26 -0.73 -19.61
C GLU A 23 11.19 -1.80 -19.37
N GLU A 24 11.60 -3.05 -19.13
CA GLU A 24 10.71 -4.17 -18.82
C GLU A 24 9.93 -3.94 -17.50
N MET A 25 10.61 -3.43 -16.47
CA MET A 25 9.95 -3.06 -15.20
C MET A 25 8.94 -1.93 -15.41
N VAL A 26 9.29 -0.94 -16.22
CA VAL A 26 8.40 0.18 -16.52
C VAL A 26 7.17 -0.28 -17.29
N GLU A 27 7.34 -1.22 -18.24
CA GLU A 27 6.20 -1.78 -18.97
C GLU A 27 5.28 -2.60 -18.05
N GLU A 28 5.84 -3.42 -17.17
CA GLU A 28 5.06 -4.15 -16.16
C GLU A 28 4.31 -3.18 -15.22
N ILE A 29 4.95 -2.09 -14.77
CA ILE A 29 4.29 -1.06 -13.97
C ILE A 29 3.12 -0.43 -14.74
N ARG A 30 3.28 -0.15 -16.04
CA ARG A 30 2.20 0.36 -16.89
C ARG A 30 1.01 -0.61 -16.93
N GLU A 31 1.26 -1.89 -17.14
CA GLU A 31 0.21 -2.90 -17.19
C GLU A 31 -0.50 -3.05 -15.83
N GLN A 32 0.23 -3.03 -14.72
CA GLN A 32 -0.35 -3.08 -13.39
C GLN A 32 -1.21 -1.83 -13.09
N ILE A 33 -0.77 -0.64 -13.51
CA ILE A 33 -1.56 0.59 -13.37
C ILE A 33 -2.81 0.57 -14.27
N LYS A 34 -2.70 0.05 -15.51
CA LYS A 34 -3.89 -0.17 -16.35
C LYS A 34 -4.90 -1.12 -15.69
N ASN A 35 -4.42 -2.18 -15.04
CA ASN A 35 -5.27 -3.12 -14.33
C ASN A 35 -5.90 -2.47 -13.08
N PHE A 36 -5.12 -1.70 -12.32
CA PHE A 36 -5.65 -0.88 -11.21
C PHE A 36 -6.78 0.05 -11.69
N CYS A 37 -6.64 0.68 -12.85
CA CYS A 37 -7.65 1.60 -13.41
C CYS A 37 -8.97 0.90 -13.83
N LYS A 38 -9.01 -0.44 -13.90
CA LYS A 38 -10.23 -1.20 -14.14
C LYS A 38 -11.02 -1.48 -12.86
N LEU A 39 -10.40 -1.28 -11.69
CA LEU A 39 -11.02 -1.61 -10.39
C LEU A 39 -12.11 -0.59 -10.03
N ARG A 40 -13.09 -1.09 -9.27
CA ARG A 40 -14.12 -0.32 -8.59
C ARG A 40 -14.33 -0.89 -7.21
N PHE A 41 -14.77 -0.06 -6.29
CA PHE A 41 -15.21 -0.54 -4.99
C PHE A 41 -16.47 -1.41 -5.15
N THR A 42 -16.47 -2.55 -4.48
CA THR A 42 -17.65 -3.41 -4.36
C THR A 42 -18.62 -2.86 -3.31
N GLU A 43 -19.91 -3.22 -3.39
CA GLU A 43 -20.87 -2.79 -2.35
C GLU A 43 -20.47 -3.29 -0.96
N GLU A 44 -19.94 -4.51 -0.85
CA GLU A 44 -19.44 -5.05 0.42
C GLU A 44 -18.28 -4.24 1.02
N GLU A 45 -17.39 -3.71 0.19
CA GLU A 45 -16.31 -2.82 0.63
C GLU A 45 -16.85 -1.46 1.06
N LEU A 46 -17.81 -0.91 0.31
CA LEU A 46 -18.45 0.36 0.64
C LEU A 46 -19.25 0.28 1.94
N GLU A 47 -20.01 -0.79 2.16
CA GLU A 47 -20.71 -1.04 3.42
C GLU A 47 -19.75 -1.15 4.60
N TYR A 48 -18.61 -1.84 4.40
CA TYR A 48 -17.60 -1.92 5.44
C TYR A 48 -17.02 -0.53 5.78
N LEU A 49 -16.71 0.29 4.75
CA LEU A 49 -16.20 1.64 4.94
C LEU A 49 -17.21 2.55 5.64
N ASP A 50 -18.50 2.45 5.31
CA ASP A 50 -19.57 3.26 5.92
C ASP A 50 -19.76 2.95 7.42
N ASN A 51 -19.42 1.73 7.84
CA ASN A 51 -19.44 1.34 9.25
C ASN A 51 -18.23 1.83 10.06
N ILE A 52 -17.22 2.43 9.41
CA ILE A 52 -16.05 3.00 10.10
C ILE A 52 -16.38 4.41 10.60
N LYS A 53 -16.43 4.61 11.92
CA LYS A 53 -16.94 5.83 12.56
C LYS A 53 -16.37 7.16 12.09
N TRP A 54 -15.10 7.18 11.63
CA TRP A 54 -14.46 8.43 11.17
C TRP A 54 -14.61 8.66 9.67
N ILE A 55 -15.10 7.68 8.91
CA ILE A 55 -15.40 7.84 7.48
C ILE A 55 -16.80 8.43 7.34
N LYS A 56 -16.90 9.53 6.59
CA LYS A 56 -18.19 10.18 6.35
C LYS A 56 -18.91 9.51 5.20
N GLY A 57 -20.24 9.32 5.30
CA GLY A 57 -21.07 8.74 4.23
C GLY A 57 -20.89 9.44 2.89
N SER A 58 -20.75 10.77 2.87
CA SER A 58 -20.48 11.53 1.62
C SER A 58 -19.15 11.16 0.95
N TYR A 59 -18.18 10.62 1.71
CA TYR A 59 -16.96 10.09 1.12
C TYR A 59 -17.19 8.68 0.54
N VAL A 60 -18.01 7.88 1.19
CA VAL A 60 -18.42 6.57 0.67
C VAL A 60 -19.24 6.73 -0.62
N ASP A 61 -20.14 7.71 -0.69
CA ASP A 61 -20.86 8.06 -1.92
C ASP A 61 -19.92 8.46 -3.06
N PHE A 62 -18.88 9.22 -2.75
CA PHE A 62 -17.83 9.53 -3.73
C PHE A 62 -17.12 8.26 -4.20
N LEU A 63 -16.71 7.36 -3.30
CA LEU A 63 -16.02 6.11 -3.64
C LEU A 63 -16.89 5.19 -4.51
N ARG A 64 -18.22 5.19 -4.31
CA ARG A 64 -19.17 4.43 -5.14
C ARG A 64 -19.11 4.81 -6.62
N LEU A 65 -18.84 6.08 -6.91
CA LEU A 65 -18.74 6.61 -8.27
C LEU A 65 -17.30 6.69 -8.78
N TRP A 66 -16.33 6.61 -7.86
CA TRP A 66 -14.93 6.81 -8.22
C TRP A 66 -14.36 5.62 -8.97
N GLN A 67 -13.62 5.92 -10.00
CA GLN A 67 -12.78 4.97 -10.74
C GLN A 67 -11.49 5.67 -11.13
N PRO A 68 -10.32 5.04 -10.90
CA PRO A 68 -9.06 5.57 -11.39
C PRO A 68 -9.06 5.59 -12.92
N ARG A 69 -8.38 6.57 -13.50
CA ARG A 69 -8.31 6.78 -14.94
C ARG A 69 -6.87 6.68 -15.39
N TYR A 70 -6.61 5.83 -16.38
CA TYR A 70 -5.25 5.65 -16.90
C TYR A 70 -4.71 6.92 -17.57
N GLU A 71 -5.58 7.72 -18.18
CA GLU A 71 -5.25 9.00 -18.82
C GLU A 71 -4.71 10.06 -17.85
N ASP A 72 -4.95 9.89 -16.55
CA ASP A 72 -4.41 10.77 -15.52
C ASP A 72 -2.92 10.47 -15.21
N PHE A 73 -2.36 9.37 -15.75
CA PHE A 73 -0.98 8.94 -15.52
C PHE A 73 -0.09 9.21 -16.73
N SER A 74 1.07 9.82 -16.50
CA SER A 74 2.21 9.87 -17.42
C SER A 74 3.31 8.98 -16.88
N ILE A 75 3.68 7.91 -17.59
CA ILE A 75 4.68 6.93 -17.15
C ILE A 75 5.73 6.78 -18.24
N THR A 76 6.96 7.19 -17.95
CA THR A 76 8.06 7.20 -18.91
C THR A 76 9.35 6.60 -18.32
N THR A 77 10.31 6.29 -19.21
CA THR A 77 11.63 5.75 -18.85
C THR A 77 12.72 6.82 -18.76
N ASP A 78 12.37 8.08 -18.98
CA ASP A 78 13.32 9.22 -19.04
C ASP A 78 13.51 9.91 -17.69
N GLY A 79 12.89 9.38 -16.63
CA GLY A 79 13.05 9.88 -15.27
C GLY A 79 14.37 9.47 -14.62
N ASP A 80 14.70 10.13 -13.50
CA ASP A 80 15.76 9.67 -12.63
C ASP A 80 15.57 8.18 -12.28
N ARG A 81 16.64 7.41 -12.35
CA ARG A 81 16.62 5.97 -12.08
C ARG A 81 15.79 5.14 -13.08
N GLY A 82 15.56 5.63 -14.30
CA GLY A 82 14.85 4.90 -15.35
C GLY A 82 13.33 4.84 -15.20
N LEU A 83 12.74 5.63 -14.28
CA LEU A 83 11.29 5.70 -14.09
C LEU A 83 10.85 7.11 -13.72
N SER A 84 9.89 7.64 -14.47
CA SER A 84 9.09 8.79 -14.10
C SER A 84 7.62 8.43 -14.10
N ILE A 85 6.91 8.76 -13.02
CA ILE A 85 5.45 8.67 -12.95
C ILE A 85 4.92 10.00 -12.47
N GLU A 86 4.05 10.60 -13.25
CA GLU A 86 3.33 11.81 -12.88
C GLU A 86 1.83 11.59 -13.03
N THR A 87 1.06 12.10 -12.09
CA THR A 87 -0.40 12.14 -12.19
C THR A 87 -0.88 13.56 -12.04
N ALA A 88 -1.87 13.94 -12.84
CA ALA A 88 -2.48 15.26 -12.79
C ALA A 88 -4.01 15.14 -12.74
N GLY A 89 -4.65 15.98 -11.94
CA GLY A 89 -6.11 15.95 -11.81
C GLY A 89 -6.59 16.79 -10.64
N THR A 90 -7.82 16.53 -10.21
CA THR A 90 -8.32 17.14 -8.96
C THR A 90 -7.61 16.52 -7.76
N TRP A 91 -7.41 17.31 -6.71
CA TRP A 91 -6.74 16.80 -5.50
C TRP A 91 -7.40 15.54 -4.93
N LEU A 92 -8.72 15.48 -4.95
CA LEU A 92 -9.46 14.31 -4.47
C LEU A 92 -9.10 13.05 -5.27
N ASN A 93 -9.02 13.13 -6.59
CA ASN A 93 -8.65 11.98 -7.42
C ASN A 93 -7.18 11.60 -7.28
N THR A 94 -6.27 12.57 -7.38
CA THR A 94 -4.83 12.31 -7.35
C THR A 94 -4.35 11.79 -6.00
N SER A 95 -4.98 12.17 -4.89
CA SER A 95 -4.66 11.65 -3.56
C SER A 95 -4.92 10.14 -3.43
N MET A 96 -5.85 9.60 -4.22
CA MET A 96 -6.17 8.17 -4.24
C MET A 96 -5.15 7.34 -5.04
N TYR A 97 -4.32 7.97 -5.87
CA TYR A 97 -3.36 7.28 -6.74
C TYR A 97 -2.05 6.93 -6.04
N GLU A 98 -1.65 7.69 -5.01
CA GLU A 98 -0.34 7.55 -4.37
C GLU A 98 -0.09 6.14 -3.85
N ILE A 99 -0.98 5.64 -3.00
CA ILE A 99 -0.76 4.37 -2.29
C ILE A 99 -0.74 3.16 -3.25
N PRO A 100 -1.71 2.99 -4.15
CA PRO A 100 -1.67 1.89 -5.12
C PRO A 100 -0.46 1.97 -6.04
N THR A 101 -0.12 3.15 -6.55
CA THR A 101 1.05 3.33 -7.43
C THR A 101 2.34 2.93 -6.73
N LEU A 102 2.56 3.39 -5.49
CA LEU A 102 3.75 3.03 -4.73
C LEU A 102 3.81 1.54 -4.41
N ALA A 103 2.68 0.91 -4.09
CA ALA A 103 2.62 -0.52 -3.85
C ALA A 103 2.95 -1.33 -5.13
N ILE A 104 2.43 -0.93 -6.29
CA ILE A 104 2.74 -1.53 -7.60
C ILE A 104 4.23 -1.39 -7.92
N VAL A 105 4.77 -0.17 -7.84
CA VAL A 105 6.19 0.10 -8.16
C VAL A 105 7.12 -0.73 -7.29
N ASN A 106 6.86 -0.81 -5.98
CA ASN A 106 7.69 -1.61 -5.09
C ASN A 106 7.60 -3.10 -5.41
N GLU A 107 6.39 -3.64 -5.58
CA GLU A 107 6.21 -5.07 -5.82
C GLU A 107 6.83 -5.50 -7.16
N VAL A 108 6.64 -4.73 -8.23
CA VAL A 108 7.28 -4.99 -9.54
C VAL A 108 8.80 -4.94 -9.41
N TYR A 109 9.34 -3.91 -8.75
CA TYR A 109 10.76 -3.79 -8.55
C TYR A 109 11.35 -5.01 -7.81
N PHE A 110 10.78 -5.39 -6.69
CA PHE A 110 11.30 -6.52 -5.90
C PHE A 110 11.16 -7.86 -6.61
N ARG A 111 10.09 -8.08 -7.38
CA ARG A 111 9.90 -9.31 -8.16
C ARG A 111 10.86 -9.44 -9.33
N MET A 112 11.26 -8.33 -9.95
CA MET A 112 12.06 -8.35 -11.16
C MET A 112 13.56 -8.09 -10.91
N ALA A 113 13.92 -7.36 -9.85
CA ALA A 113 15.31 -7.03 -9.54
C ALA A 113 16.03 -8.09 -8.70
N TYR A 114 15.29 -9.01 -8.08
CA TYR A 114 15.84 -10.00 -7.14
C TYR A 114 15.31 -11.40 -7.42
N ASP A 115 16.00 -12.42 -6.89
CA ASP A 115 15.39 -13.72 -6.64
C ASP A 115 14.31 -13.56 -5.57
N TYR A 116 13.07 -13.43 -6.03
CA TYR A 116 11.93 -13.09 -5.17
C TYR A 116 11.68 -14.13 -4.09
N GLU A 117 11.87 -15.41 -4.37
CA GLU A 117 11.65 -16.50 -3.40
C GLU A 117 12.65 -16.40 -2.24
N SER A 118 13.93 -16.19 -2.55
CA SER A 118 14.97 -15.97 -1.54
C SER A 118 14.74 -14.70 -0.73
N LEU A 119 14.26 -13.62 -1.39
CA LEU A 119 13.94 -12.37 -0.73
C LEU A 119 12.75 -12.52 0.22
N LEU A 120 11.69 -13.20 -0.20
CA LEU A 120 10.50 -13.49 0.60
C LEU A 120 10.86 -14.38 1.81
N LYS A 121 11.71 -15.39 1.61
CA LYS A 121 12.24 -16.22 2.70
C LYS A 121 12.98 -15.37 3.74
N SER A 122 13.93 -14.54 3.32
CA SER A 122 14.66 -13.65 4.22
C SER A 122 13.73 -12.65 4.94
N PHE A 123 12.70 -12.16 4.27
CA PHE A 123 11.69 -11.32 4.89
C PHE A 123 10.95 -12.06 6.01
N LYS A 124 10.49 -13.29 5.75
CA LYS A 124 9.78 -14.12 6.74
C LYS A 124 10.68 -14.43 7.95
N GLU A 125 11.92 -14.81 7.73
CA GLU A 125 12.90 -15.08 8.80
C GLU A 125 13.11 -13.85 9.71
N ARG A 126 13.37 -12.68 9.14
CA ARG A 126 13.52 -11.41 9.89
C ARG A 126 12.27 -11.01 10.65
N LEU A 127 11.09 -11.29 10.10
CA LEU A 127 9.84 -11.02 10.78
C LEU A 127 9.65 -11.94 11.99
N LEU A 128 9.97 -13.23 11.86
CA LEU A 128 9.90 -14.18 12.96
C LEU A 128 10.90 -13.86 14.08
N GLU A 129 12.09 -13.36 13.75
CA GLU A 129 13.04 -12.84 14.76
C GLU A 129 12.43 -11.67 15.54
N LYS A 130 11.81 -10.71 14.86
CA LYS A 130 11.14 -9.57 15.50
C LYS A 130 9.96 -10.02 16.36
N LYS A 131 9.16 -10.97 15.87
CA LYS A 131 8.08 -11.58 16.64
C LYS A 131 8.62 -12.21 17.92
N TRP A 132 9.66 -13.03 17.82
CA TRP A 132 10.30 -13.65 18.98
C TRP A 132 10.79 -12.60 19.99
N MET A 133 11.38 -11.49 19.54
CA MET A 133 11.82 -10.40 20.43
C MET A 133 10.65 -9.70 21.14
N ILE A 134 9.49 -9.62 20.51
CA ILE A 134 8.26 -9.12 21.16
C ILE A 134 7.80 -10.13 22.21
N GLU A 135 7.67 -11.39 21.85
CA GLU A 135 7.14 -12.45 22.71
C GLU A 135 8.04 -12.75 23.92
N SER A 136 9.37 -12.65 23.76
CA SER A 136 10.36 -12.82 24.83
C SER A 136 10.48 -11.60 25.77
N GLY A 137 9.76 -10.51 25.48
CA GLY A 137 9.85 -9.27 26.27
C GLY A 137 11.07 -8.40 25.95
N GLY A 138 11.83 -8.72 24.91
CA GLY A 138 12.93 -7.89 24.41
C GLY A 138 12.47 -6.56 23.85
N TYR A 139 11.25 -6.50 23.30
CA TYR A 139 10.58 -5.28 22.91
C TYR A 139 9.30 -5.06 23.71
N LYS A 140 9.16 -3.83 24.25
CA LYS A 140 7.96 -3.37 24.94
C LYS A 140 7.35 -2.24 24.09
N LEU A 141 6.48 -2.62 23.17
CA LEU A 141 5.98 -1.69 22.13
C LEU A 141 4.72 -0.94 22.55
N GLY A 142 4.04 -1.37 23.63
CA GLY A 142 2.70 -0.86 23.93
C GLY A 142 1.72 -1.27 22.83
N ASN A 143 0.89 -0.34 22.40
CA ASN A 143 0.04 -0.55 21.23
C ASN A 143 0.82 -0.26 19.94
N TYR A 144 0.86 -1.20 19.03
CA TYR A 144 1.55 -1.06 17.75
C TYR A 144 0.70 -1.55 16.58
N SER A 145 0.99 -1.08 15.38
CA SER A 145 0.25 -1.38 14.16
C SER A 145 1.17 -1.52 12.96
N GLU A 146 0.67 -2.17 11.91
CA GLU A 146 1.35 -2.28 10.64
C GLU A 146 1.01 -1.08 9.73
N PHE A 147 2.03 -0.44 9.13
CA PHE A 147 1.94 0.74 8.27
C PHE A 147 2.75 0.62 6.97
N GLY A 148 2.95 -0.61 6.49
CA GLY A 148 3.84 -0.89 5.36
C GLY A 148 3.19 -0.84 3.98
N LEU A 149 1.88 -0.60 3.85
CA LEU A 149 1.12 -0.78 2.62
C LEU A 149 1.82 -0.21 1.36
N ARG A 150 2.22 1.04 1.34
CA ARG A 150 2.85 1.69 0.18
C ARG A 150 4.33 1.34 -0.03
N ARG A 151 4.94 0.59 0.89
CA ARG A 151 6.36 0.16 0.84
C ARG A 151 6.52 -1.33 1.00
N ARG A 152 5.43 -2.06 0.84
CA ARG A 152 5.41 -3.51 1.00
C ARG A 152 6.31 -4.19 -0.03
N LEU A 153 6.88 -5.32 0.35
CA LEU A 153 7.60 -6.21 -0.56
C LEU A 153 6.63 -6.78 -1.62
N SER A 154 5.48 -7.26 -1.15
CA SER A 154 4.35 -7.73 -1.97
C SER A 154 3.07 -7.76 -1.13
N ALA A 155 1.93 -8.01 -1.78
CA ALA A 155 0.66 -8.22 -1.10
C ALA A 155 0.73 -9.41 -0.14
N GLU A 156 1.30 -10.54 -0.57
CA GLU A 156 1.52 -11.75 0.23
C GLU A 156 2.40 -11.47 1.45
N ALA A 157 3.52 -10.78 1.26
CA ALA A 157 4.44 -10.47 2.36
C ALA A 157 3.79 -9.55 3.40
N GLN A 158 2.98 -8.58 2.98
CA GLN A 158 2.25 -7.73 3.92
C GLN A 158 1.20 -8.51 4.70
N GLU A 159 0.45 -9.39 4.06
CA GLU A 159 -0.55 -10.21 4.73
C GLU A 159 0.11 -11.15 5.74
N TYR A 160 1.18 -11.84 5.36
CA TYR A 160 1.97 -12.67 6.27
C TYR A 160 2.48 -11.88 7.49
N ALA A 161 2.97 -10.64 7.26
CA ALA A 161 3.40 -9.78 8.37
C ALA A 161 2.28 -9.47 9.35
N ILE A 162 1.07 -9.19 8.86
CA ILE A 162 -0.10 -8.90 9.68
C ILE A 162 -0.50 -10.13 10.50
N GLU A 163 -0.52 -11.32 9.90
CA GLU A 163 -0.85 -12.56 10.58
C GLU A 163 0.12 -12.87 11.72
N GLU A 164 1.43 -12.78 11.45
CA GLU A 164 2.47 -13.06 12.45
C GLU A 164 2.47 -12.03 13.58
N LEU A 165 2.33 -10.72 13.26
CA LEU A 165 2.28 -9.66 14.26
C LEU A 165 1.01 -9.73 15.11
N ASN A 166 -0.12 -10.11 14.53
CA ASN A 166 -1.37 -10.29 15.26
C ASN A 166 -1.32 -11.50 16.22
N SER A 167 -0.50 -12.50 15.91
CA SER A 167 -0.31 -13.66 16.77
C SER A 167 0.64 -13.38 17.95
N ALA A 168 1.52 -12.38 17.84
CA ALA A 168 2.49 -11.97 18.87
C ALA A 168 1.84 -11.16 19.98
N LYS A 169 1.13 -11.83 20.91
CA LYS A 169 0.41 -11.16 22.01
C LYS A 169 1.18 -11.27 23.32
N THR A 170 1.53 -10.11 23.89
CA THR A 170 2.07 -10.02 25.25
C THR A 170 1.29 -8.98 26.06
N LYS A 171 1.50 -8.95 27.39
CA LYS A 171 0.89 -7.90 28.24
C LYS A 171 1.42 -6.50 27.93
N GLU A 172 2.62 -6.39 27.41
CA GLU A 172 3.37 -5.15 27.19
C GLU A 172 3.41 -4.72 25.72
N SER A 173 2.92 -5.57 24.80
CA SER A 173 2.92 -5.31 23.36
C SER A 173 1.66 -5.88 22.72
N VAL A 174 0.78 -5.01 22.24
CA VAL A 174 -0.51 -5.37 21.65
C VAL A 174 -0.58 -4.88 20.22
N PHE A 175 -0.72 -5.81 19.28
CA PHE A 175 -1.01 -5.47 17.88
C PHE A 175 -2.46 -5.00 17.76
N VAL A 176 -2.66 -3.76 17.30
CA VAL A 176 -4.00 -3.15 17.25
C VAL A 176 -4.60 -3.15 15.86
N GLY A 177 -3.80 -3.22 14.79
CA GLY A 177 -4.34 -3.23 13.45
C GLY A 177 -3.36 -2.83 12.35
N THR A 178 -3.89 -2.52 11.18
CA THR A 178 -3.12 -2.16 9.99
C THR A 178 -3.73 -0.96 9.27
N SER A 179 -2.88 -0.20 8.58
CA SER A 179 -3.32 0.87 7.67
C SER A 179 -3.91 0.32 6.35
N ASN A 180 -3.78 -0.97 6.08
CA ASN A 180 -4.43 -1.62 4.95
C ASN A 180 -5.87 -1.99 5.31
N VAL A 181 -6.82 -1.17 4.91
CA VAL A 181 -8.25 -1.32 5.24
C VAL A 181 -8.82 -2.66 4.76
N TYR A 182 -8.38 -3.15 3.58
CA TYR A 182 -8.78 -4.45 3.06
C TYR A 182 -8.31 -5.60 3.97
N LEU A 183 -7.03 -5.59 4.39
CA LEU A 183 -6.50 -6.61 5.29
C LEU A 183 -7.07 -6.46 6.71
N ALA A 184 -7.37 -5.23 7.16
CA ALA A 184 -8.09 -5.01 8.41
C ALA A 184 -9.47 -5.71 8.39
N LYS A 185 -10.24 -5.53 7.32
CA LYS A 185 -11.51 -6.23 7.11
C LYS A 185 -11.34 -7.75 7.10
N LYS A 186 -10.41 -8.26 6.27
CA LYS A 186 -10.16 -9.69 6.06
C LYS A 186 -9.80 -10.40 7.37
N HIS A 187 -8.93 -9.80 8.19
CA HIS A 187 -8.43 -10.36 9.44
C HIS A 187 -9.18 -9.90 10.69
N LYS A 188 -10.29 -9.17 10.53
CA LYS A 188 -11.12 -8.62 11.64
C LYS A 188 -10.31 -7.76 12.62
N LEU A 189 -9.41 -6.95 12.09
CA LEU A 189 -8.55 -6.01 12.80
C LEU A 189 -9.11 -4.59 12.72
N THR A 190 -8.58 -3.70 13.55
CA THR A 190 -8.89 -2.27 13.47
C THR A 190 -8.16 -1.66 12.28
N PRO A 191 -8.87 -0.99 11.35
CA PRO A 191 -8.21 -0.13 10.39
C PRO A 191 -7.64 1.09 11.12
N VAL A 192 -6.35 1.39 10.92
CA VAL A 192 -5.64 2.49 11.58
C VAL A 192 -5.05 3.44 10.54
N GLY A 193 -5.14 4.77 10.80
CA GLY A 193 -4.64 5.80 9.90
C GLY A 193 -5.03 7.19 10.33
#